data_1b51dc946cd5fe1971fd32895c82ce79
#
_entry.id   1b51dc946cd5fe1971fd32895c82ce79
#
_cell.length_a   1.000
_cell.length_b   1.000
_cell.length_c   1.000
_cell.angle_alpha   90.00
_cell.angle_beta   90.00
_cell.angle_gamma   90.00
#
_symmetry.space_group_name_H-M   'P 1'
#
loop_
_entity.id
_entity.type
_entity.pdbx_description
1 polymer ?
#
loop_
_entity_poly.entity_id
_entity_poly.type
_entity_poly.pdbx_seq_one_letter_code
_entity_poly.pdbx_strand_id
1 'polypeptide(L)'
;QRQMCIRDRCQRTEGLRAPQDASYDMSASVENILIEAANLGLGAVWLGIAPEKDRMAAVDVALGSPRGVTPFALIAVGHPEHKPEPKGPTRYDETRVHWI
;
A
#
# COMPACT_ATOMS: atom_id res chain seq x y z
N GLN A 1 -16.83 -7.21 17.88
CA GLN A 1 -15.43 -6.74 17.94
C GLN A 1 -14.84 -6.71 16.54
N ARG A 2 -14.52 -5.53 16.05
CA ARG A 2 -13.97 -5.37 14.71
C ARG A 2 -12.49 -5.71 14.76
N GLN A 3 -12.08 -6.76 14.08
CA GLN A 3 -10.67 -7.08 13.91
C GLN A 3 -10.12 -6.23 12.76
N MET A 4 -9.16 -5.36 13.10
CA MET A 4 -8.37 -4.64 12.13
C MET A 4 -6.99 -5.27 12.08
N CYS A 5 -6.54 -5.65 10.91
CA CYS A 5 -5.18 -6.11 10.67
C CYS A 5 -4.36 -4.97 10.06
N ILE A 6 -3.14 -4.80 10.55
CA ILE A 6 -2.16 -3.91 9.95
C ILE A 6 -1.12 -4.78 9.27
N ARG A 7 -0.85 -4.51 8.00
CA ARG A 7 0.20 -5.15 7.21
C ARG A 7 1.31 -4.17 6.95
N ASP A 8 2.51 -4.53 7.36
CA ASP A 8 3.72 -3.82 6.99
C ASP A 8 4.25 -4.37 5.67
N ARG A 9 4.63 -3.45 4.79
CA ARG A 9 5.32 -3.76 3.54
C ARG A 9 6.71 -3.18 3.60
N CYS A 10 7.70 -4.03 3.49
CA CYS A 10 9.10 -3.68 3.56
C CYS A 10 9.76 -3.77 2.18
N GLN A 11 10.58 -2.77 1.89
CA GLN A 11 11.40 -2.72 0.70
C GLN A 11 12.78 -3.27 1.00
N ARG A 12 13.30 -4.15 0.16
CA ARG A 12 14.71 -4.58 0.24
C ARG A 12 15.62 -3.40 -0.05
N THR A 13 16.74 -3.36 0.66
CA THR A 13 17.76 -2.30 0.50
C THR A 13 19.02 -2.80 -0.18
N GLU A 14 19.19 -4.13 -0.29
CA GLU A 14 20.39 -4.75 -0.81
C GLU A 14 20.07 -5.74 -1.94
N GLY A 15 21.01 -5.92 -2.85
CA GLY A 15 20.90 -6.91 -3.93
C GLY A 15 19.85 -6.57 -4.99
N LEU A 16 19.49 -5.29 -5.12
CA LEU A 16 18.54 -4.84 -6.12
C LEU A 16 19.26 -4.57 -7.46
N ARG A 17 18.70 -5.08 -8.55
CA ARG A 17 19.19 -4.80 -9.91
C ARG A 17 18.93 -3.36 -10.32
N ALA A 18 17.79 -2.80 -9.92
CA ALA A 18 17.36 -1.44 -10.21
C ALA A 18 16.80 -0.80 -8.92
N PRO A 19 17.68 -0.32 -8.02
CA PRO A 19 17.26 0.25 -6.73
C PRO A 19 16.27 1.42 -6.85
N GLN A 20 16.39 2.20 -7.90
CA GLN A 20 15.52 3.35 -8.18
C GLN A 20 14.07 2.96 -8.45
N ASP A 21 13.84 1.72 -8.92
CA ASP A 21 12.50 1.25 -9.28
C ASP A 21 11.78 0.56 -8.11
N ALA A 22 12.50 0.27 -7.04
CA ALA A 22 11.97 -0.47 -5.91
C ALA A 22 10.72 0.16 -5.28
N SER A 23 10.65 1.49 -5.24
CA SER A 23 9.47 2.20 -4.72
C SER A 23 8.26 2.06 -5.64
N TYR A 24 8.47 2.00 -6.94
CA TYR A 24 7.40 1.76 -7.92
C TYR A 24 6.85 0.35 -7.80
N ASP A 25 7.74 -0.64 -7.70
CA ASP A 25 7.37 -2.04 -7.49
C ASP A 25 6.59 -2.24 -6.19
N MET A 26 7.05 -1.60 -5.11
CA MET A 26 6.36 -1.62 -3.83
C MET A 26 5.00 -0.95 -3.89
N SER A 27 4.87 0.17 -4.61
CA SER A 27 3.59 0.85 -4.81
C SER A 27 2.60 -0.03 -5.58
N ALA A 28 3.04 -0.69 -6.63
CA ALA A 28 2.22 -1.65 -7.38
C ALA A 28 1.77 -2.83 -6.48
N SER A 29 2.68 -3.34 -5.64
CA SER A 29 2.35 -4.40 -4.68
C SER A 29 1.30 -3.97 -3.67
N VAL A 30 1.39 -2.74 -3.14
CA VAL A 30 0.40 -2.19 -2.21
C VAL A 30 -0.95 -2.02 -2.90
N GLU A 31 -0.98 -1.48 -4.11
CA GLU A 31 -2.22 -1.30 -4.87
C GLU A 31 -2.93 -2.64 -5.13
N ASN A 32 -2.19 -3.70 -5.46
CA ASN A 32 -2.75 -5.03 -5.60
C ASN A 32 -3.42 -5.53 -4.32
N ILE A 33 -2.84 -5.23 -3.15
CA ILE A 33 -3.46 -5.57 -1.86
C ILE A 33 -4.76 -4.80 -1.66
N LEU A 34 -4.80 -3.51 -1.99
CA LEU A 34 -6.01 -2.69 -1.86
C LEU A 34 -7.12 -3.17 -2.78
N ILE A 35 -6.78 -3.53 -4.02
CA ILE A 35 -7.73 -4.08 -4.99
C ILE A 35 -8.30 -5.42 -4.49
N GLU A 36 -7.44 -6.32 -4.01
CA GLU A 36 -7.90 -7.62 -3.50
C GLU A 36 -8.72 -7.46 -2.22
N ALA A 37 -8.36 -6.56 -1.32
CA ALA A 37 -9.17 -6.26 -0.15
C ALA A 37 -10.58 -5.82 -0.56
N ALA A 38 -10.70 -4.94 -1.54
CA ALA A 38 -11.99 -4.49 -2.08
C ALA A 38 -12.78 -5.65 -2.71
N ASN A 39 -12.09 -6.52 -3.48
CA ASN A 39 -12.69 -7.71 -4.08
C ASN A 39 -13.26 -8.67 -3.02
N LEU A 40 -12.62 -8.79 -1.88
CA LEU A 40 -13.05 -9.59 -0.74
C LEU A 40 -14.10 -8.90 0.15
N GLY A 41 -14.57 -7.72 -0.21
CA GLY A 41 -15.53 -6.95 0.59
C GLY A 41 -14.94 -6.33 1.86
N LEU A 42 -13.61 -6.21 1.93
CA LEU A 42 -12.90 -5.57 3.03
C LEU A 42 -12.66 -4.09 2.74
N GLY A 43 -12.56 -3.30 3.81
CA GLY A 43 -12.01 -1.95 3.75
C GLY A 43 -10.50 -1.98 3.94
N ALA A 44 -9.77 -1.19 3.17
CA ALA A 44 -8.34 -1.05 3.33
C ALA A 44 -7.89 0.38 3.05
N VAL A 45 -6.82 0.80 3.71
CA VAL A 45 -6.22 2.11 3.48
C VAL A 45 -4.70 2.02 3.54
N TRP A 46 -4.05 2.71 2.61
CA TRP A 46 -2.61 2.89 2.59
C TRP A 46 -2.23 4.05 3.51
N LEU A 47 -1.45 3.76 4.52
CA LEU A 47 -0.84 4.75 5.40
C LEU A 47 0.57 5.05 4.88
N GLY A 48 0.81 6.30 4.46
CA GLY A 48 2.07 6.73 3.88
C GLY A 48 3.20 6.74 4.91
N ILE A 49 4.15 5.83 4.75
CA ILE A 49 5.35 5.71 5.58
C ILE A 49 6.57 6.21 4.81
N ALA A 50 6.95 5.52 3.73
CA ALA A 50 8.01 6.01 2.84
C ALA A 50 7.46 7.14 1.94
N PRO A 51 8.28 8.15 1.60
CA PRO A 51 9.72 8.30 1.88
C PRO A 51 10.05 9.05 3.19
N GLU A 52 9.09 9.25 4.07
CA GLU A 52 9.25 10.03 5.29
C GLU A 52 10.13 9.29 6.30
N LYS A 53 11.39 9.71 6.44
CA LYS A 53 12.39 9.01 7.25
C LYS A 53 11.99 8.84 8.70
N ASP A 54 11.34 9.84 9.30
CA ASP A 54 10.89 9.79 10.70
C ASP A 54 9.80 8.72 10.88
N ARG A 55 8.89 8.61 9.93
CA ARG A 55 7.84 7.57 9.93
C ARG A 55 8.43 6.19 9.72
N MET A 56 9.37 6.05 8.78
CA MET A 56 10.08 4.80 8.53
C MET A 56 10.81 4.32 9.79
N ALA A 57 11.53 5.21 10.46
CA ALA A 57 12.24 4.89 11.70
C ALA A 57 11.29 4.48 12.83
N ALA A 58 10.16 5.18 12.98
CA ALA A 58 9.16 4.85 14.00
C ALA A 58 8.53 3.48 13.77
N VAL A 59 8.21 3.14 12.53
CA VAL A 59 7.68 1.83 12.16
C VAL A 59 8.74 0.74 12.36
N ASP A 60 9.98 1.00 11.99
CA ASP A 60 11.11 0.08 12.17
C ASP A 60 11.29 -0.30 13.65
N VAL A 61 11.28 0.71 14.53
CA VAL A 61 11.36 0.49 15.98
C VAL A 61 10.16 -0.31 16.51
N ALA A 62 8.96 0.02 16.04
CA ALA A 62 7.73 -0.61 16.54
C ALA A 62 7.57 -2.07 16.10
N LEU A 63 8.02 -2.41 14.89
CA LEU A 63 7.78 -3.71 14.27
C LEU A 63 9.03 -4.58 14.17
N GLY A 64 10.22 -4.02 14.38
CA GLY A 64 11.49 -4.74 14.32
C GLY A 64 11.78 -5.30 12.93
N SER A 65 12.00 -4.40 11.95
CA SER A 65 12.29 -4.83 10.58
C SER A 65 13.56 -5.70 10.52
N PRO A 66 13.55 -6.77 9.73
CA PRO A 66 14.75 -7.56 9.52
C PRO A 66 15.87 -6.75 8.86
N ARG A 67 17.11 -7.17 9.06
CA ARG A 67 18.25 -6.55 8.38
C ARG A 67 18.09 -6.62 6.86
N GLY A 68 18.44 -5.55 6.17
CA GLY A 68 18.38 -5.47 4.71
C GLY A 68 17.00 -5.14 4.14
N VAL A 69 16.05 -4.74 4.99
CA VAL A 69 14.75 -4.23 4.57
C VAL A 69 14.40 -2.96 5.34
N THR A 70 13.59 -2.10 4.72
CA THR A 70 13.07 -0.88 5.35
C THR A 70 11.55 -0.83 5.21
N PRO A 71 10.82 -0.28 6.20
CA PRO A 71 9.39 -0.06 6.08
C PRO A 71 9.06 0.83 4.89
N PHE A 72 8.06 0.44 4.12
CA PHE A 72 7.59 1.19 2.96
C PHE A 72 6.18 1.73 3.17
N ALA A 73 5.26 0.90 3.61
CA ALA A 73 3.86 1.27 3.81
C ALA A 73 3.24 0.44 4.94
N LEU A 74 2.29 1.02 5.63
CA LEU A 74 1.35 0.29 6.48
C LEU A 74 0.00 0.23 5.77
N ILE A 75 -0.65 -0.91 5.84
CA ILE A 75 -1.97 -1.10 5.25
C ILE A 75 -2.91 -1.55 6.37
N ALA A 76 -3.84 -0.69 6.75
CA ALA A 76 -4.91 -1.08 7.66
C ALA A 76 -6.01 -1.78 6.88
N VAL A 77 -6.36 -3.00 7.28
CA VAL A 77 -7.38 -3.82 6.60
C VAL A 77 -8.40 -4.28 7.63
N GLY A 78 -9.67 -4.20 7.30
CA GLY A 78 -10.73 -4.64 8.19
C GLY A 78 -12.10 -4.70 7.52
N HIS A 79 -13.08 -5.16 8.27
CA HIS A 79 -14.48 -5.13 7.80
C HIS A 79 -15.04 -3.71 7.92
N PRO A 80 -15.52 -3.11 6.82
CA PRO A 80 -16.12 -1.77 6.87
C PRO A 80 -17.43 -1.81 7.66
N GLU A 81 -17.72 -0.75 8.41
CA GLU A 81 -18.98 -0.61 9.13
C GLU A 81 -20.17 -0.53 8.22
N HIS A 82 -19.99 0.19 7.13
CA HIS A 82 -20.97 0.36 6.07
C HIS A 82 -20.32 0.02 4.74
N LYS A 83 -21.05 -0.69 3.87
CA LYS A 83 -20.60 -0.88 2.49
C LYS A 83 -20.46 0.49 1.84
N PRO A 84 -19.30 0.81 1.25
CA PRO A 84 -19.16 2.06 0.54
C PRO A 84 -20.15 2.07 -0.65
N GLU A 85 -20.81 3.20 -0.85
CA GLU A 85 -21.60 3.41 -2.07
C GLU A 85 -20.68 3.24 -3.29
N PRO A 86 -21.16 2.55 -4.32
CA PRO A 86 -20.42 2.46 -5.57
C PRO A 86 -20.09 3.87 -6.06
N LYS A 87 -18.82 4.18 -6.17
CA LYS A 87 -18.42 5.42 -6.82
C LYS A 87 -18.90 5.32 -8.27
N GLY A 88 -19.72 6.27 -8.69
CA GLY A 88 -20.28 6.31 -10.04
C GLY A 88 -19.20 6.13 -11.13
N PRO A 89 -19.59 5.87 -12.37
CA PRO A 89 -18.76 5.25 -13.41
C PRO A 89 -17.57 6.07 -13.90
N THR A 90 -17.24 7.21 -13.32
CA THR A 90 -16.53 8.21 -14.09
C THR A 90 -15.31 8.85 -13.43
N ARG A 91 -14.37 8.02 -13.03
CA ARG A 91 -12.98 8.49 -13.01
C ARG A 91 -12.25 8.23 -14.32
N TYR A 92 -12.87 7.49 -15.22
CA TYR A 92 -12.35 7.25 -16.56
C TYR A 92 -12.59 8.50 -17.41
N ASP A 93 -11.52 9.02 -17.98
CA ASP A 93 -11.53 10.20 -18.84
C ASP A 93 -10.96 9.79 -20.20
N GLU A 94 -11.84 9.57 -21.16
CA GLU A 94 -11.47 9.12 -22.50
C GLU A 94 -10.59 10.15 -23.22
N THR A 95 -10.68 11.44 -22.87
CA THR A 95 -9.87 12.48 -23.48
C THR A 95 -8.38 12.35 -23.18
N ARG A 96 -8.03 11.55 -22.16
CA ARG A 96 -6.64 11.24 -21.79
C ARG A 96 -6.09 9.99 -22.46
N VAL A 97 -6.92 9.29 -23.25
CA VAL A 97 -6.49 8.08 -23.96
C VAL A 97 -6.10 8.47 -25.39
N HIS A 98 -4.87 8.21 -25.74
CA HIS A 98 -4.34 8.49 -27.08
C HIS A 98 -3.87 7.18 -27.70
N TRP A 99 -4.39 6.88 -28.87
CA TRP A 99 -3.99 5.73 -29.66
C TRP A 99 -2.90 6.17 -30.65
N ILE A 100 -1.78 5.45 -30.67
CA ILE A 100 -0.66 5.69 -31.57
C ILE A 100 -0.41 4.49 -32.45
#